data_5959bfbf722cfc4fcbedae44942e5222
#
_entry.id   5959bfbf722cfc4fcbedae44942e5222
#
_cell.length_a   1.000
_cell.length_b   1.000
_cell.length_c   1.000
_cell.angle_alpha   90.00
_cell.angle_beta   90.00
_cell.angle_gamma   90.00
#
_symmetry.space_group_name_H-M   'P 1'
#
loop_
_entity.id
_entity.type
_entity.pdbx_description
1 polymer ?
#
loop_
_entity_poly.entity_id
_entity_poly.type
_entity_poly.pdbx_seq_one_letter_code
_entity_poly.pdbx_strand_id
1 'polypeptide(L)'
;MEIDHICFSVNNINDAIDYWESIFEYKQMTAVIENSLQKVKVTFLSKENSITIKLIEPSGNNNSLKSFNIRGGGFHHVCFKCDDLSQKINELREKGLKLLVPPQPGEAFNNNNIAFLLAKNGLNIELIDTDEKAGLILNSLTFGLDDKKK
;
A
#
# COMPACT_ATOMS: atom_id res chain seq x y z
N MET A 1 -3.46 -15.16 -7.10
CA MET A 1 -3.01 -13.79 -6.74
C MET A 1 -1.88 -13.84 -5.74
N GLU A 2 -1.08 -12.79 -5.70
CA GLU A 2 0.13 -12.73 -4.87
C GLU A 2 0.12 -11.46 -4.03
N ILE A 3 0.89 -11.45 -2.94
CA ILE A 3 1.03 -10.26 -2.09
C ILE A 3 1.88 -9.24 -2.82
N ASP A 4 1.32 -8.03 -3.03
CA ASP A 4 2.05 -6.89 -3.56
C ASP A 4 2.79 -6.15 -2.44
N HIS A 5 2.11 -5.87 -1.34
CA HIS A 5 2.70 -5.16 -0.20
C HIS A 5 1.92 -5.39 1.08
N ILE A 6 2.55 -5.02 2.19
CA ILE A 6 1.92 -4.92 3.51
C ILE A 6 1.92 -3.46 3.91
N CYS A 7 0.79 -2.97 4.41
CA CYS A 7 0.60 -1.57 4.75
C CYS A 7 0.54 -1.34 6.26
N PHE A 8 1.25 -0.32 6.71
CA PHE A 8 1.21 0.18 8.08
C PHE A 8 0.73 1.62 8.10
N SER A 9 -0.14 1.94 9.06
CA SER A 9 -0.59 3.31 9.30
C SER A 9 0.28 3.96 10.38
N VAL A 10 0.74 5.17 10.09
CA VAL A 10 1.69 5.90 10.94
C VAL A 10 1.20 7.33 11.17
N ASN A 11 1.67 7.97 12.25
CA ASN A 11 1.30 9.34 12.58
C ASN A 11 2.07 10.38 11.75
N ASN A 12 3.32 10.10 11.42
CA ASN A 12 4.17 10.97 10.63
C ASN A 12 4.95 10.13 9.63
N ILE A 13 4.64 10.30 8.35
CA ILE A 13 5.20 9.45 7.30
C ILE A 13 6.72 9.66 7.12
N ASN A 14 7.21 10.89 7.28
CA ASN A 14 8.64 11.17 7.14
C ASN A 14 9.45 10.53 8.28
N ASP A 15 8.96 10.63 9.51
CA ASP A 15 9.60 9.95 10.66
C ASP A 15 9.57 8.43 10.48
N ALA A 16 8.48 7.90 9.96
CA ALA A 16 8.36 6.46 9.71
C ALA A 16 9.31 5.98 8.61
N ILE A 17 9.50 6.76 7.54
CA ILE A 17 10.48 6.45 6.50
C ILE A 17 11.88 6.35 7.12
N ASP A 18 12.27 7.37 7.91
CA ASP A 18 13.59 7.39 8.57
C ASP A 18 13.77 6.18 9.50
N TYR A 19 12.73 5.82 10.23
CA TYR A 19 12.74 4.67 11.13
C TYR A 19 12.94 3.35 10.36
N TRP A 20 12.15 3.12 9.31
CA TRP A 20 12.26 1.91 8.51
C TRP A 20 13.61 1.82 7.78
N GLU A 21 14.15 2.94 7.34
CA GLU A 21 15.46 2.97 6.68
C GLU A 21 16.59 2.67 7.68
N SER A 22 16.55 3.26 8.87
CA SER A 22 17.63 3.11 9.86
C SER A 22 17.58 1.77 10.62
N ILE A 23 16.38 1.26 10.93
CA ILE A 23 16.24 0.06 11.77
C ILE A 23 16.12 -1.21 10.91
N PHE A 24 15.32 -1.17 9.86
CA PHE A 24 15.02 -2.36 9.05
C PHE A 24 15.74 -2.38 7.70
N GLU A 25 16.53 -1.36 7.41
CA GLU A 25 17.37 -1.27 6.20
C GLU A 25 16.55 -1.28 4.90
N TYR A 26 15.32 -0.78 4.97
CA TYR A 26 14.52 -0.52 3.77
C TYR A 26 14.97 0.77 3.11
N LYS A 27 14.60 0.97 1.85
CA LYS A 27 14.83 2.21 1.11
C LYS A 27 13.52 2.75 0.60
N GLN A 28 13.36 4.06 0.65
CA GLN A 28 12.21 4.72 0.06
C GLN A 28 12.20 4.47 -1.46
N MET A 29 11.13 3.86 -1.94
CA MET A 29 10.96 3.47 -3.34
C MET A 29 10.22 4.54 -4.13
N THR A 30 9.28 5.23 -3.50
CA THR A 30 8.47 6.27 -4.13
C THR A 30 8.50 7.55 -3.30
N ALA A 31 8.27 8.70 -3.97
CA ALA A 31 7.94 9.94 -3.26
C ALA A 31 6.63 9.75 -2.47
N VAL A 32 6.40 10.64 -1.51
CA VAL A 32 5.12 10.68 -0.79
C VAL A 32 4.06 11.24 -1.73
N ILE A 33 3.01 10.46 -2.00
CA ILE A 33 1.90 10.80 -2.90
C ILE A 33 0.61 10.84 -2.08
N GLU A 34 -0.24 11.81 -2.34
CA GLU A 34 -1.55 11.86 -1.71
C GLU A 34 -2.60 11.15 -2.56
N ASN A 35 -3.24 10.12 -1.97
CA ASN A 35 -4.45 9.50 -2.51
C ASN A 35 -5.65 10.28 -2.00
N SER A 36 -6.17 11.18 -2.82
CA SER A 36 -7.18 12.15 -2.39
C SER A 36 -8.52 11.50 -2.03
N LEU A 37 -8.94 10.47 -2.78
CA LEU A 37 -10.19 9.76 -2.50
C LEU A 37 -10.10 8.94 -1.20
N GLN A 38 -8.97 8.30 -0.95
CA GLN A 38 -8.73 7.53 0.26
C GLN A 38 -8.30 8.42 1.44
N LYS A 39 -7.95 9.66 1.18
CA LYS A 39 -7.52 10.66 2.18
C LYS A 39 -6.34 10.18 2.99
N VAL A 40 -5.29 9.77 2.29
CA VAL A 40 -4.04 9.32 2.88
C VAL A 40 -2.85 9.85 2.09
N LYS A 41 -1.75 10.10 2.78
CA LYS A 41 -0.43 10.22 2.16
C LYS A 41 0.19 8.84 2.11
N VAL A 42 0.85 8.51 1.02
CA VAL A 42 1.34 7.16 0.73
C VAL A 42 2.79 7.21 0.30
N THR A 43 3.59 6.29 0.79
CA THR A 43 4.91 5.97 0.23
C THR A 43 5.14 4.47 0.26
N PHE A 44 5.94 3.98 -0.67
CA PHE A 44 6.37 2.59 -0.71
C PHE A 44 7.86 2.50 -0.35
N LEU A 45 8.20 1.46 0.37
CA LEU A 45 9.57 1.14 0.77
C LEU A 45 9.93 -0.24 0.22
N SER A 46 11.16 -0.38 -0.24
CA SER A 46 11.65 -1.65 -0.79
C SER A 46 12.93 -2.11 -0.10
N LYS A 47 13.13 -3.41 -0.11
CA LYS A 47 14.35 -4.07 0.35
C LYS A 47 14.52 -5.34 -0.47
N GLU A 48 15.75 -5.60 -0.91
CA GLU A 48 16.04 -6.78 -1.71
C GLU A 48 15.63 -8.06 -0.99
N ASN A 49 15.00 -8.97 -1.72
CA ASN A 49 14.49 -10.25 -1.22
C ASN A 49 13.48 -10.14 -0.08
N SER A 50 12.81 -8.99 0.03
CA SER A 50 11.83 -8.74 1.07
C SER A 50 10.53 -8.20 0.45
N ILE A 51 9.44 -8.33 1.19
CA ILE A 51 8.16 -7.82 0.74
C ILE A 51 8.15 -6.29 0.77
N THR A 52 7.51 -5.68 -0.22
CA THR A 52 7.33 -4.23 -0.27
C THR A 52 6.46 -3.78 0.90
N ILE A 53 6.83 -2.67 1.52
CA ILE A 53 6.08 -2.04 2.61
C ILE A 53 5.44 -0.75 2.10
N LYS A 54 4.16 -0.58 2.42
CA LYS A 54 3.45 0.67 2.19
C LYS A 54 3.23 1.36 3.53
N LEU A 55 3.57 2.65 3.59
CA LEU A 55 3.27 3.48 4.74
C LEU A 55 2.17 4.46 4.37
N ILE A 56 1.18 4.63 5.25
CA ILE A 56 0.12 5.61 5.08
C ILE A 56 0.02 6.50 6.31
N GLU A 57 -0.27 7.78 6.03
CA GLU A 57 -0.58 8.78 7.05
C GLU A 57 -1.93 9.38 6.72
N PRO A 58 -2.87 9.50 7.69
CA PRO A 58 -4.16 10.11 7.41
C PRO A 58 -4.02 11.56 6.98
N SER A 59 -4.75 11.97 5.94
CA SER A 59 -4.80 13.34 5.46
C SER A 59 -6.22 13.90 5.52
N GLY A 60 -6.33 15.22 5.59
CA GLY A 60 -7.63 15.87 5.63
C GLY A 60 -8.48 15.39 6.82
N ASN A 61 -9.75 15.08 6.54
CA ASN A 61 -10.72 14.64 7.54
C ASN A 61 -10.88 13.11 7.61
N ASN A 62 -9.81 12.35 7.44
CA ASN A 62 -9.84 10.89 7.56
C ASN A 62 -9.94 10.47 9.03
N ASN A 63 -11.14 10.59 9.60
CA ASN A 63 -11.35 10.38 11.03
C ASN A 63 -11.19 8.91 11.45
N SER A 64 -11.57 7.96 10.60
CA SER A 64 -11.44 6.53 10.90
C SER A 64 -9.97 6.13 11.02
N LEU A 65 -9.11 6.58 10.13
CA LEU A 65 -7.69 6.27 10.19
C LEU A 65 -6.99 7.01 11.34
N LYS A 66 -7.39 8.26 11.61
CA LYS A 66 -6.92 8.99 12.79
C LYS A 66 -7.25 8.25 14.08
N SER A 67 -8.46 7.72 14.20
CA SER A 67 -8.88 6.90 15.35
C SER A 67 -8.09 5.61 15.43
N PHE A 68 -7.82 4.96 14.31
CA PHE A 68 -6.96 3.77 14.24
C PHE A 68 -5.56 4.09 14.79
N ASN A 69 -4.98 5.22 14.40
CA ASN A 69 -3.65 5.65 14.86
C ASN A 69 -3.63 6.01 16.36
N ILE A 70 -4.69 6.63 16.87
CA ILE A 70 -4.83 6.91 18.31
C ILE A 70 -4.82 5.62 19.12
N ARG A 71 -5.42 4.54 18.60
CA ARG A 71 -5.44 3.21 19.25
C ARG A 71 -4.15 2.43 19.07
N GLY A 72 -3.11 3.02 18.50
CA GLY A 72 -1.78 2.43 18.36
C GLY A 72 -1.24 2.38 16.93
N GLY A 73 -2.09 2.47 15.92
CA GLY A 73 -1.65 2.38 14.52
C GLY A 73 -1.05 1.02 14.18
N GLY A 74 -0.05 1.01 13.32
CA GLY A 74 0.66 -0.20 12.93
C GLY A 74 0.01 -0.91 11.75
N PHE A 75 0.03 -2.25 11.76
CA PHE A 75 -0.51 -3.05 10.66
C PHE A 75 -1.94 -2.63 10.29
N HIS A 76 -2.16 -2.33 9.02
CA HIS A 76 -3.45 -1.86 8.53
C HIS A 76 -4.09 -2.84 7.54
N HIS A 77 -3.35 -3.27 6.52
CA HIS A 77 -3.88 -4.21 5.54
C HIS A 77 -2.77 -4.93 4.76
N VAL A 78 -3.18 -6.00 4.09
CA VAL A 78 -2.37 -6.70 3.06
C VAL A 78 -2.96 -6.35 1.71
N CYS A 79 -2.11 -6.04 0.72
CA CYS A 79 -2.53 -5.86 -0.66
C CYS A 79 -2.20 -7.07 -1.48
N PHE A 80 -3.19 -7.59 -2.20
CA PHE A 80 -2.99 -8.65 -3.19
C PHE A 80 -3.13 -8.10 -4.59
N LYS A 81 -2.25 -8.55 -5.48
CA LYS A 81 -2.36 -8.27 -6.91
C LYS A 81 -3.02 -9.45 -7.62
N CYS A 82 -3.98 -9.15 -8.48
CA CYS A 82 -4.69 -10.11 -9.31
C CYS A 82 -4.60 -9.71 -10.78
N ASP A 83 -5.08 -10.56 -11.66
CA ASP A 83 -5.05 -10.29 -13.11
C ASP A 83 -6.22 -9.39 -13.56
N ASP A 84 -7.39 -9.56 -12.94
CA ASP A 84 -8.60 -8.81 -13.25
C ASP A 84 -9.31 -8.45 -11.95
N LEU A 85 -9.39 -7.14 -11.67
CA LEU A 85 -9.92 -6.63 -10.41
C LEU A 85 -11.39 -6.98 -10.20
N SER A 86 -12.21 -6.74 -11.22
CA SER A 86 -13.66 -6.99 -11.13
C SER A 86 -13.98 -8.47 -10.95
N GLN A 87 -13.31 -9.32 -11.71
CA GLN A 87 -13.49 -10.76 -11.62
C GLN A 87 -13.07 -11.28 -10.24
N LYS A 88 -11.93 -10.82 -9.73
CA LYS A 88 -11.43 -11.26 -8.43
C LYS A 88 -12.33 -10.80 -7.28
N ILE A 89 -12.86 -9.59 -7.36
CA ILE A 89 -13.83 -9.10 -6.36
C ILE A 89 -15.04 -10.04 -6.31
N ASN A 90 -15.60 -10.41 -7.47
CA ASN A 90 -16.75 -11.31 -7.52
C ASN A 90 -16.42 -12.67 -6.90
N GLU A 91 -15.27 -13.25 -7.25
CA GLU A 91 -14.82 -14.53 -6.68
C GLU A 91 -14.69 -14.46 -5.15
N LEU A 92 -14.07 -13.41 -4.63
CA LEU A 92 -13.86 -13.26 -3.21
C LEU A 92 -15.17 -13.03 -2.45
N ARG A 93 -16.10 -12.27 -3.04
CA ARG A 93 -17.43 -12.08 -2.44
C ARG A 93 -18.21 -13.39 -2.37
N GLU A 94 -18.14 -14.23 -3.39
CA GLU A 94 -18.73 -15.57 -3.37
C GLU A 94 -18.14 -16.44 -2.26
N LYS A 95 -16.88 -16.20 -1.89
CA LYS A 95 -16.20 -16.89 -0.79
C LYS A 95 -16.47 -16.26 0.58
N GLY A 96 -17.31 -15.24 0.65
CA GLY A 96 -17.75 -14.64 1.90
C GLY A 96 -17.04 -13.36 2.32
N LEU A 97 -16.12 -12.83 1.50
CA LEU A 97 -15.50 -11.54 1.80
C LEU A 97 -16.50 -10.41 1.55
N LYS A 98 -16.41 -9.37 2.37
CA LYS A 98 -17.29 -8.21 2.26
C LYS A 98 -16.57 -7.09 1.51
N LEU A 99 -17.19 -6.55 0.46
CA LEU A 99 -16.67 -5.39 -0.24
C LEU A 99 -16.89 -4.13 0.61
N LEU A 100 -15.80 -3.47 1.00
CA LEU A 100 -15.85 -2.23 1.79
C LEU A 100 -15.76 -0.99 0.91
N VAL A 101 -14.85 -1.00 -0.07
CA VAL A 101 -14.64 0.11 -1.00
C VAL A 101 -14.60 -0.46 -2.41
N PRO A 102 -15.58 -0.13 -3.26
CA PRO A 102 -15.58 -0.58 -4.65
C PRO A 102 -14.42 0.04 -5.42
N PRO A 103 -14.08 -0.49 -6.60
CA PRO A 103 -12.96 0.02 -7.40
C PRO A 103 -13.03 1.53 -7.60
N GLN A 104 -11.94 2.21 -7.26
CA GLN A 104 -11.79 3.64 -7.43
C GLN A 104 -10.31 3.98 -7.67
N PRO A 105 -10.01 5.08 -8.40
CA PRO A 105 -8.63 5.45 -8.71
C PRO A 105 -7.80 5.75 -7.46
N GLY A 106 -6.53 5.34 -7.49
CA GLY A 106 -5.54 5.73 -6.48
C GLY A 106 -4.34 6.39 -7.14
N GLU A 107 -4.04 7.62 -6.76
CA GLU A 107 -2.93 8.38 -7.37
C GLU A 107 -1.58 7.69 -7.15
N ALA A 108 -1.39 7.00 -6.02
CA ALA A 108 -0.18 6.23 -5.74
C ALA A 108 0.03 5.07 -6.71
N PHE A 109 -0.99 4.69 -7.48
CA PHE A 109 -0.93 3.65 -8.50
C PHE A 109 -1.18 4.21 -9.90
N ASN A 110 -0.79 5.45 -10.16
CA ASN A 110 -1.02 6.16 -11.43
C ASN A 110 -2.49 6.16 -11.87
N ASN A 111 -3.39 6.33 -10.89
CA ASN A 111 -4.86 6.35 -11.09
C ASN A 111 -5.45 5.01 -11.54
N ASN A 112 -4.72 3.91 -11.44
CA ASN A 112 -5.31 2.58 -11.57
C ASN A 112 -6.26 2.32 -10.39
N ASN A 113 -7.27 1.51 -10.62
CA ASN A 113 -8.29 1.25 -9.62
C ASN A 113 -7.78 0.36 -8.49
N ILE A 114 -8.21 0.67 -7.29
CA ILE A 114 -7.98 -0.12 -6.08
C ILE A 114 -9.34 -0.42 -5.43
N ALA A 115 -9.41 -1.52 -4.69
CA ALA A 115 -10.61 -1.89 -3.94
C ALA A 115 -10.20 -2.41 -2.57
N PHE A 116 -11.12 -2.36 -1.62
CA PHE A 116 -10.92 -2.91 -0.28
C PHE A 116 -12.02 -3.90 0.08
N LEU A 117 -11.62 -5.00 0.67
CA LEU A 117 -12.51 -6.06 1.16
C LEU A 117 -12.14 -6.43 2.59
N LEU A 118 -13.13 -6.94 3.33
CA LEU A 118 -12.92 -7.44 4.68
C LEU A 118 -13.03 -8.97 4.66
N ALA A 119 -11.96 -9.63 5.09
CA ALA A 119 -11.91 -11.06 5.29
C ALA A 119 -12.18 -11.42 6.75
N LYS A 120 -12.14 -12.71 7.08
CA LYS A 120 -12.33 -13.18 8.45
C LYS A 120 -11.27 -12.61 9.40
N ASN A 121 -11.60 -12.57 10.68
CA ASN A 121 -10.73 -12.11 11.76
C ASN A 121 -10.30 -10.66 11.63
N GLY A 122 -11.13 -9.84 10.97
CA GLY A 122 -10.85 -8.42 10.79
C GLY A 122 -9.72 -8.13 9.82
N LEU A 123 -9.33 -9.10 8.98
CA LEU A 123 -8.26 -8.88 8.00
C LEU A 123 -8.76 -7.97 6.87
N ASN A 124 -8.18 -6.78 6.82
CA ASN A 124 -8.46 -5.80 5.79
C ASN A 124 -7.55 -6.08 4.58
N ILE A 125 -8.15 -6.16 3.40
CA ILE A 125 -7.45 -6.50 2.16
C ILE A 125 -7.63 -5.38 1.16
N GLU A 126 -6.51 -4.90 0.61
CA GLU A 126 -6.50 -4.09 -0.61
C GLU A 126 -6.33 -5.01 -1.81
N LEU A 127 -6.98 -4.72 -2.91
CA LEU A 127 -6.89 -5.50 -4.14
C LEU A 127 -6.56 -4.57 -5.31
N ILE A 128 -5.56 -4.95 -6.09
CA ILE A 128 -5.10 -4.21 -7.28
C ILE A 128 -4.87 -5.17 -8.44
N ASP A 129 -4.86 -4.64 -9.67
CA ASP A 129 -4.50 -5.39 -10.87
C ASP A 129 -3.41 -4.69 -11.69
N THR A 130 -2.52 -3.98 -11.01
CA THR A 130 -1.42 -3.22 -11.63
C THR A 130 -0.12 -3.38 -10.85
N ASP A 131 1.00 -3.31 -11.55
CA ASP A 131 2.33 -3.17 -10.95
C ASP A 131 2.77 -1.71 -10.84
N GLU A 132 2.00 -0.77 -11.41
CA GLU A 132 2.40 0.63 -11.45
C GLU A 132 2.35 1.29 -10.07
N LYS A 133 3.38 2.08 -9.79
CA LYS A 133 3.46 2.94 -8.60
C LYS A 133 3.93 4.32 -9.03
N ALA A 134 3.24 5.35 -8.55
CA ALA A 134 3.56 6.73 -8.87
C ALA A 134 4.79 7.21 -8.09
N GLY A 135 5.52 8.15 -8.67
CA GLY A 135 6.60 8.84 -7.98
C GLY A 135 7.84 7.99 -7.71
N LEU A 136 8.13 7.01 -8.57
CA LEU A 136 9.32 6.17 -8.42
C LEU A 136 10.59 7.00 -8.32
N ILE A 137 11.44 6.66 -7.35
CA ILE A 137 12.72 7.33 -7.13
C ILE A 137 13.78 6.66 -7.99
N LEU A 138 14.39 7.43 -8.89
CA LEU A 138 15.37 6.94 -9.89
C LEU A 138 16.53 6.16 -9.27
N ASN A 139 17.01 6.59 -8.10
CA ASN A 139 18.12 5.93 -7.42
C ASN A 139 17.80 4.46 -7.06
N SER A 140 16.54 4.18 -6.72
CA SER A 140 16.08 2.82 -6.42
C SER A 140 16.07 1.95 -7.68
N LEU A 141 15.69 2.52 -8.83
CA LEU A 141 15.69 1.83 -10.13
C LEU A 141 17.12 1.58 -10.64
N THR A 142 18.00 2.56 -10.50
CA THR A 142 19.40 2.45 -10.94
C THR A 142 20.12 1.36 -10.18
N PHE A 143 19.90 1.26 -8.87
CA PHE A 143 20.51 0.24 -8.03
C PHE A 143 20.10 -1.18 -8.45
N GLY A 144 18.82 -1.37 -8.78
CA GLY A 144 18.30 -2.66 -9.26
C GLY A 144 18.83 -3.04 -10.64
N LEU A 145 19.13 -2.06 -11.49
CA LEU A 145 19.70 -2.29 -12.83
C LEU A 145 21.18 -2.66 -12.79
N ASP A 146 21.93 -2.06 -11.88
CA ASP A 146 23.38 -2.36 -11.72
C ASP A 146 23.60 -3.77 -11.20
N ASP A 147 22.75 -4.26 -10.33
CA ASP A 147 22.80 -5.65 -9.83
C ASP A 147 22.51 -6.68 -10.93
N LYS A 148 21.74 -6.31 -11.95
CA LYS A 148 21.44 -7.20 -13.08
C LYS A 148 22.55 -7.24 -14.14
N LYS A 149 23.48 -6.30 -14.11
CA LYS A 149 24.60 -6.22 -15.05
C LYS A 149 25.88 -6.90 -14.55
N LYS A 150 25.85 -7.33 -13.32
CA LYS A 150 26.94 -8.07 -12.69
C LYS A 150 26.66 -9.58 -12.75
#